data_22b8a89f15a4cce3ae97bb8817efdf34
#
_entry.id   22b8a89f15a4cce3ae97bb8817efdf34
#
_cell.length_a   1.000
_cell.length_b   1.000
_cell.length_c   1.000
_cell.angle_alpha   90.00
_cell.angle_beta   90.00
_cell.angle_gamma   90.00
#
_symmetry.space_group_name_H-M   'P 1'
#
loop_
_entity.id
_entity.type
_entity.pdbx_description
1 polymer ?
#
loop_
_entity_poly.entity_id
_entity_poly.type
_entity_poly.pdbx_seq_one_letter_code
_entity_poly.pdbx_strand_id
1 'polypeptide(L)'
;MEKKQQVLLIHGGDTYESYEAFLQALKGKSLHLEWIASRRDWKNELQSQLGEGFVVYTPQMPNKQNAKYEEWEILFKKLLEAVEDGVVLIGHSLGAAFLVKYLSEHQ
;
A
#
# COMPACT_ATOMS: atom_id res chain seq x y z
N MET A 1 -16.99 -24.93 -6.33
CA MET A 1 -15.72 -24.25 -6.03
C MET A 1 -15.94 -23.17 -4.99
N GLU A 2 -15.17 -23.25 -3.92
CA GLU A 2 -15.27 -22.23 -2.92
C GLU A 2 -14.62 -20.95 -3.40
N LYS A 3 -15.27 -19.84 -3.11
CA LYS A 3 -14.79 -18.52 -3.47
C LYS A 3 -13.72 -18.09 -2.47
N LYS A 4 -12.58 -17.64 -2.96
CA LYS A 4 -11.52 -17.17 -2.09
C LYS A 4 -11.86 -15.80 -1.51
N GLN A 5 -11.49 -15.58 -0.26
CA GLN A 5 -11.61 -14.26 0.37
C GLN A 5 -10.55 -13.34 -0.22
N GLN A 6 -10.99 -12.23 -0.79
CA GLN A 6 -10.06 -11.23 -1.32
C GLN A 6 -9.53 -10.33 -0.20
N VAL A 7 -8.25 -10.07 -0.23
CA VAL A 7 -7.57 -9.19 0.71
C VAL A 7 -6.80 -8.16 -0.12
N LEU A 8 -7.03 -6.88 0.15
CA LEU A 8 -6.33 -5.79 -0.55
C LEU A 8 -5.45 -5.08 0.48
N LEU A 9 -4.14 -5.15 0.26
CA LEU A 9 -3.17 -4.56 1.18
C LEU A 9 -2.56 -3.31 0.56
N ILE A 10 -2.67 -2.20 1.28
CA ILE A 10 -2.10 -0.91 0.85
C ILE A 10 -0.83 -0.66 1.65
N HIS A 11 0.29 -0.61 0.93
CA HIS A 11 1.61 -0.44 1.53
C HIS A 11 1.82 0.97 2.08
N GLY A 12 2.91 1.13 2.83
CA GLY A 12 3.30 2.42 3.35
C GLY A 12 3.97 3.30 2.30
N GLY A 13 4.37 4.47 2.73
CA GLY A 13 5.06 5.42 1.89
C GLY A 13 5.43 6.64 2.70
N ASP A 14 5.94 7.67 2.03
CA ASP A 14 6.32 8.92 2.66
C ASP A 14 5.59 10.09 2.01
N THR A 15 5.33 11.14 2.78
CA THR A 15 4.75 12.37 2.28
C THR A 15 5.64 13.54 2.67
N TYR A 16 5.61 14.60 1.86
CA TYR A 16 6.39 15.79 2.09
C TYR A 16 5.56 17.03 1.78
N GLU A 17 5.82 18.13 2.49
CA GLU A 17 5.07 19.36 2.29
C GLU A 17 5.33 20.00 0.94
N SER A 18 6.50 19.75 0.35
CA SER A 18 6.88 20.30 -0.94
C SER A 18 7.84 19.38 -1.65
N TYR A 19 7.99 19.59 -2.96
CA TYR A 19 8.98 18.86 -3.74
C TYR A 19 10.40 19.12 -3.23
N GLU A 20 10.66 20.35 -2.80
CA GLU A 20 11.96 20.70 -2.25
C GLU A 20 12.27 19.93 -0.96
N ALA A 21 11.27 19.78 -0.10
CA ALA A 21 11.43 18.98 1.12
C ALA A 21 11.72 17.53 0.78
N PHE A 22 11.05 17.00 -0.23
CA PHE A 22 11.31 15.65 -0.71
C PHE A 22 12.76 15.50 -1.21
N LEU A 23 13.25 16.46 -1.99
CA LEU A 23 14.62 16.43 -2.48
C LEU A 23 15.64 16.47 -1.35
N GLN A 24 15.40 17.29 -0.32
CA GLN A 24 16.29 17.35 0.82
C GLN A 24 16.34 16.02 1.58
N ALA A 25 15.19 15.41 1.77
CA ALA A 25 15.13 14.10 2.42
C ALA A 25 15.88 13.04 1.61
N LEU A 26 15.72 13.08 0.30
CA LEU A 26 16.38 12.14 -0.61
C LEU A 26 17.89 12.30 -0.57
N LYS A 27 18.37 13.55 -0.56
CA LYS A 27 19.81 13.84 -0.49
C LYS A 27 20.43 13.37 0.82
N GLY A 28 19.67 13.44 1.91
CA GLY A 28 20.16 13.03 3.23
C GLY A 28 20.04 11.54 3.49
N LYS A 29 19.45 10.79 2.57
CA LYS A 29 19.19 9.38 2.79
C LYS A 29 20.47 8.55 2.62
N SER A 30 20.75 7.71 3.62
CA SER A 30 21.84 6.75 3.55
C SER A 30 21.36 5.46 2.91
N LEU A 31 22.17 4.90 2.03
CA LEU A 31 21.86 3.63 1.38
C LEU A 31 22.86 2.57 1.79
N HIS A 32 22.35 1.41 2.10
CA HIS A 32 23.18 0.25 2.46
C HIS A 32 22.75 -0.90 1.57
N LEU A 33 23.69 -1.40 0.77
CA LEU A 33 23.39 -2.45 -0.20
C LEU A 33 22.88 -3.73 0.47
N GLU A 34 23.40 -4.06 1.65
CA GLU A 34 22.91 -5.24 2.37
C GLU A 34 21.45 -5.13 2.77
N TRP A 35 20.97 -3.92 3.05
CA TRP A 35 19.54 -3.73 3.36
C TRP A 35 18.67 -3.97 2.14
N ILE A 36 19.18 -3.58 0.97
CA ILE A 36 18.45 -3.77 -0.29
C ILE A 36 18.40 -5.25 -0.64
N ALA A 37 19.53 -5.93 -0.49
CA ALA A 37 19.64 -7.34 -0.85
C ALA A 37 18.89 -8.27 0.09
N SER A 38 18.82 -7.94 1.38
CA SER A 38 18.22 -8.80 2.41
C SER A 38 16.76 -8.43 2.72
N ARG A 39 16.20 -7.49 2.01
CA ARG A 39 14.85 -7.00 2.29
C ARG A 39 13.81 -8.11 2.14
N ARG A 40 13.12 -8.38 3.23
CA ARG A 40 12.00 -9.31 3.23
C ARG A 40 10.73 -8.59 2.85
N ASP A 41 9.95 -9.21 2.01
CA ASP A 41 8.64 -8.69 1.64
C ASP A 41 7.58 -9.45 2.43
N TRP A 42 7.20 -8.88 3.60
CA TRP A 42 6.21 -9.51 4.46
C TRP A 42 4.83 -9.61 3.79
N LYS A 43 4.60 -8.84 2.75
CA LYS A 43 3.34 -8.91 2.01
C LYS A 43 3.20 -10.25 1.29
N ASN A 44 4.31 -10.74 0.72
CA ASN A 44 4.32 -12.06 0.10
C ASN A 44 4.20 -13.16 1.15
N GLU A 45 4.79 -12.95 2.32
CA GLU A 45 4.67 -13.88 3.42
C GLU A 45 3.23 -13.97 3.92
N LEU A 46 2.48 -12.86 3.88
CA LEU A 46 1.09 -12.84 4.30
C LEU A 46 0.25 -13.80 3.45
N GLN A 47 0.41 -13.77 2.13
CA GLN A 47 -0.30 -14.69 1.24
C GLN A 47 0.01 -16.14 1.61
N SER A 48 1.27 -16.44 1.85
CA SER A 48 1.70 -17.78 2.21
C SER A 48 1.09 -18.24 3.54
N GLN A 49 1.04 -17.36 4.53
CA GLN A 49 0.50 -17.68 5.85
C GLN A 49 -1.02 -17.83 5.86
N LEU A 50 -1.72 -17.01 5.06
CA LEU A 50 -3.19 -17.08 5.01
C LEU A 50 -3.66 -18.32 4.23
N GLY A 51 -2.88 -18.78 3.26
CA GLY A 51 -3.15 -20.02 2.57
C GLY A 51 -4.11 -19.90 1.40
N GLU A 52 -4.58 -21.05 0.95
CA GLU A 52 -5.35 -21.15 -0.29
C GLU A 52 -6.75 -20.55 -0.25
N GLY A 53 -7.32 -20.35 0.94
CA GLY A 53 -8.64 -19.76 1.08
C GLY A 53 -8.66 -18.24 0.87
N PHE A 54 -7.50 -17.63 0.65
CA PHE A 54 -7.34 -16.19 0.52
C PHE A 54 -6.54 -15.85 -0.72
N VAL A 55 -6.87 -14.70 -1.32
CA VAL A 55 -6.04 -14.12 -2.36
C VAL A 55 -5.69 -12.69 -1.93
N VAL A 56 -4.39 -12.42 -1.82
CA VAL A 56 -3.87 -11.14 -1.35
C VAL A 56 -3.35 -10.34 -2.53
N TYR A 57 -3.92 -9.16 -2.72
CA TYR A 57 -3.48 -8.21 -3.74
C TYR A 57 -2.68 -7.10 -3.07
N THR A 58 -1.50 -6.85 -3.60
CA THR A 58 -0.59 -5.84 -3.04
C THR A 58 -0.19 -4.86 -4.15
N PRO A 59 -1.12 -3.97 -4.54
CA PRO A 59 -0.83 -3.04 -5.62
C PRO A 59 0.27 -2.06 -5.21
N GLN A 60 1.00 -1.57 -6.21
CA GLN A 60 1.95 -0.49 -5.98
C GLN A 60 1.23 0.84 -6.15
N MET A 61 1.17 1.61 -5.06
CA MET A 61 0.55 2.92 -5.11
C MET A 61 1.50 3.93 -5.76
N PRO A 62 0.96 4.92 -6.48
CA PRO A 62 1.80 5.86 -7.22
C PRO A 62 2.63 6.72 -6.28
N ASN A 63 3.88 6.95 -6.67
CA ASN A 63 4.80 7.85 -5.97
C ASN A 63 4.90 7.57 -4.47
N LYS A 64 5.11 6.31 -4.10
CA LYS A 64 5.15 5.96 -2.67
C LYS A 64 6.22 6.70 -1.88
N GLN A 65 7.26 7.20 -2.55
CA GLN A 65 8.34 7.96 -1.90
C GLN A 65 7.99 9.43 -1.72
N ASN A 66 6.94 9.90 -2.37
CA ASN A 66 6.41 11.25 -2.23
C ASN A 66 4.91 11.19 -2.49
N ALA A 67 4.20 10.50 -1.62
CA ALA A 67 2.81 10.15 -1.84
C ALA A 67 1.90 11.37 -1.80
N LYS A 68 0.94 11.37 -2.70
CA LYS A 68 -0.13 12.38 -2.76
C LYS A 68 -1.45 11.69 -2.63
N TYR A 69 -2.29 12.15 -1.71
CA TYR A 69 -3.59 11.54 -1.46
C TYR A 69 -4.42 11.44 -2.73
N GLU A 70 -4.45 12.50 -3.54
CA GLU A 70 -5.24 12.52 -4.78
C GLU A 70 -4.87 11.40 -5.73
N GLU A 71 -3.56 11.13 -5.85
CA GLU A 71 -3.08 10.07 -6.74
C GLU A 71 -3.48 8.70 -6.22
N TRP A 72 -3.33 8.49 -4.92
CA TRP A 72 -3.69 7.24 -4.30
C TRP A 72 -5.21 7.00 -4.37
N GLU A 73 -5.99 8.07 -4.20
CA GLU A 73 -7.45 7.99 -4.28
C GLU A 73 -7.90 7.53 -5.67
N ILE A 74 -7.28 8.06 -6.71
CA ILE A 74 -7.63 7.69 -8.09
C ILE A 74 -7.40 6.20 -8.31
N LEU A 75 -6.22 5.71 -7.95
CA LEU A 75 -5.91 4.29 -8.13
C LEU A 75 -6.79 3.40 -7.24
N PHE A 76 -7.01 3.82 -5.99
CA PHE A 76 -7.79 3.02 -5.06
C PHE A 76 -9.24 2.85 -5.51
N LYS A 77 -9.84 3.90 -6.09
CA LYS A 77 -11.18 3.78 -6.66
C LYS A 77 -11.23 2.71 -7.74
N LYS A 78 -10.20 2.66 -8.60
CA LYS A 78 -10.12 1.64 -9.63
C LYS A 78 -9.96 0.25 -9.04
N LEU A 79 -9.19 0.13 -7.97
CA LEU A 79 -9.02 -1.15 -7.29
C LEU A 79 -10.32 -1.64 -6.67
N LEU A 80 -11.09 -0.74 -6.05
CA LEU A 80 -12.38 -1.10 -5.47
C LEU A 80 -13.38 -1.56 -6.52
N GLU A 81 -13.32 -1.02 -7.74
CA GLU A 81 -14.17 -1.47 -8.83
C GLU A 81 -13.79 -2.87 -9.30
N ALA A 82 -12.53 -3.25 -9.12
CA ALA A 82 -12.02 -4.54 -9.58
C ALA A 82 -12.23 -5.66 -8.57
N VAL A 83 -12.27 -5.34 -7.27
CA VAL A 83 -12.45 -6.36 -6.23
C VAL A 83 -13.93 -6.55 -5.89
N GLU A 84 -14.22 -7.65 -5.22
CA GLU A 84 -15.60 -7.97 -4.84
C GLU A 84 -16.00 -7.29 -3.55
N ASP A 85 -17.32 -7.14 -3.35
CA ASP A 85 -17.85 -6.68 -2.07
C ASP A 85 -17.41 -7.64 -0.98
N GLY A 86 -17.15 -7.10 0.20
CA GLY A 86 -16.66 -7.91 1.30
C GLY A 86 -15.16 -8.08 1.33
N VAL A 87 -14.43 -7.41 0.42
CA VAL A 87 -12.96 -7.45 0.44
C VAL A 87 -12.43 -6.96 1.78
N VAL A 88 -11.39 -7.62 2.28
CA VAL A 88 -10.71 -7.20 3.51
C VAL A 88 -9.62 -6.20 3.13
N LEU A 89 -9.62 -5.05 3.80
CA LEU A 89 -8.64 -4.01 3.54
C LEU A 89 -7.62 -3.97 4.66
N ILE A 90 -6.36 -4.04 4.30
CA ILE A 90 -5.25 -3.96 5.25
C ILE A 90 -4.37 -2.79 4.83
N GLY A 91 -4.04 -1.93 5.79
CA GLY A 91 -3.14 -0.82 5.55
C GLY A 91 -1.92 -0.90 6.44
N HIS A 92 -0.75 -0.60 5.88
CA HIS A 92 0.50 -0.57 6.63
C HIS A 92 1.03 0.85 6.66
N SER A 93 1.24 1.41 7.86
CA SER A 93 1.81 2.74 8.04
C SER A 93 0.98 3.80 7.28
N LEU A 94 1.56 4.49 6.29
CA LEU A 94 0.82 5.48 5.50
C LEU A 94 -0.40 4.87 4.81
N GLY A 95 -0.31 3.59 4.41
CA GLY A 95 -1.45 2.88 3.83
C GLY A 95 -2.63 2.80 4.78
N ALA A 96 -2.37 2.59 6.07
CA ALA A 96 -3.43 2.59 7.08
C ALA A 96 -4.06 3.97 7.21
N ALA A 97 -3.25 5.02 7.28
CA ALA A 97 -3.75 6.40 7.34
C ALA A 97 -4.58 6.74 6.12
N PHE A 98 -4.13 6.31 4.93
CA PHE A 98 -4.87 6.52 3.69
C PHE A 98 -6.25 5.86 3.76
N LEU A 99 -6.31 4.60 4.19
CA LEU A 99 -7.58 3.87 4.26
C LEU A 99 -8.56 4.54 5.22
N VAL A 100 -8.09 4.98 6.38
CA VAL A 100 -8.94 5.66 7.36
C VAL A 100 -9.53 6.93 6.74
N LYS A 101 -8.70 7.74 6.10
CA LYS A 101 -9.16 8.96 5.46
C LYS A 101 -10.13 8.67 4.33
N TYR A 102 -9.80 7.74 3.46
CA TYR A 102 -10.65 7.40 2.32
C TYR A 102 -12.02 6.91 2.78
N LEU A 103 -12.04 5.95 3.71
CA LEU A 103 -13.29 5.38 4.17
C LEU A 103 -14.16 6.38 4.92
N SER A 104 -13.55 7.32 5.65
CA SER A 104 -14.32 8.35 6.35
C SER A 104 -14.96 9.34 5.38
N GLU A 105 -14.38 9.54 4.21
CA GLU A 105 -14.90 10.47 3.20
C GLU A 105 -15.88 9.82 2.23
N HIS A 106 -15.92 8.50 2.15
CA HIS A 106 -16.70 7.76 1.15
C HIS A 106 -17.63 6.73 1.78
N GLN A 107 -18.29 7.11 2.82
CA GLN A 107 -19.29 6.23 3.46
C GLN A 107 -20.55 6.11 2.64
#